data_ad29de5c5d252ca666b6d565b913f785
#
_entry.id   ad29de5c5d252ca666b6d565b913f785
#
_cell.length_a   1.000
_cell.length_b   1.000
_cell.length_c   1.000
_cell.angle_alpha   90.00
_cell.angle_beta   90.00
_cell.angle_gamma   90.00
#
_symmetry.space_group_name_H-M   'P 1'
#
loop_
_entity.id
_entity.type
_entity.pdbx_description
1 polymer ?
#
loop_
_entity_poly.entity_id
_entity_poly.type
_entity_poly.pdbx_seq_one_letter_code
_entity_poly.pdbx_strand_id
1 'polypeptide(L)'
;MTYPVWIGEWVEVNVPEMVGEALVVPNVAAVVLAEDRTSMLLQRRDKDGEPVRGRLEIPGGRWAAGEPPDRAVTREVAEETGVAVIEPPVGTARLRLGEHRACAVARPIAVVNGIEGTYPSLHVLFECVGRGEPQPSPGETADPRWWPLEQVQSLLE
;
A
#
# COMPACT_ATOMS: atom_id res chain seq x y z
N MET A 1 -3.48 16.39 -20.25
CA MET A 1 -2.43 15.57 -19.59
C MET A 1 -2.95 14.14 -19.52
N THR A 2 -2.16 13.13 -19.92
CA THR A 2 -2.53 11.72 -19.83
C THR A 2 -1.88 11.09 -18.60
N TYR A 3 -2.63 10.23 -17.91
CA TYR A 3 -2.14 9.46 -16.78
C TYR A 3 -2.36 7.97 -17.03
N PRO A 4 -1.38 7.10 -16.74
CA PRO A 4 -1.60 5.67 -16.77
C PRO A 4 -2.53 5.26 -15.63
N VAL A 5 -3.58 4.54 -15.95
CA VAL A 5 -4.53 3.94 -15.00
C VAL A 5 -4.55 2.44 -15.21
N TRP A 6 -4.48 1.69 -14.13
CA TRP A 6 -4.56 0.25 -14.16
C TRP A 6 -6.03 -0.21 -14.05
N ILE A 7 -6.51 -0.92 -15.07
CA ILE A 7 -7.86 -1.52 -15.10
C ILE A 7 -7.81 -2.99 -15.56
N GLY A 8 -6.77 -3.76 -15.12
CA GLY A 8 -6.44 -5.07 -15.65
C GLY A 8 -5.34 -5.03 -16.70
N GLU A 9 -5.09 -3.86 -17.24
CA GLU A 9 -3.98 -3.47 -18.11
C GLU A 9 -3.69 -1.98 -17.90
N TRP A 10 -2.51 -1.52 -18.30
CA TRP A 10 -2.17 -0.10 -18.24
C TRP A 10 -2.88 0.63 -19.39
N VAL A 11 -3.77 1.55 -19.05
CA VAL A 11 -4.49 2.39 -19.99
C VAL A 11 -4.15 3.85 -19.72
N GLU A 12 -3.85 4.60 -20.79
CA GLU A 12 -3.69 6.04 -20.70
C GLU A 12 -5.08 6.71 -20.67
N VAL A 13 -5.35 7.44 -19.60
CA VAL A 13 -6.59 8.19 -19.43
C VAL A 13 -6.30 9.67 -19.57
N ASN A 14 -7.04 10.34 -20.44
CA ASN A 14 -7.05 11.80 -20.53
C ASN A 14 -7.78 12.36 -19.31
N VAL A 15 -7.01 12.99 -18.41
CA VAL A 15 -7.59 13.78 -17.32
C VAL A 15 -7.67 15.23 -17.81
N PRO A 16 -8.83 15.88 -17.71
CA PRO A 16 -8.95 17.30 -18.05
C PRO A 16 -7.88 18.11 -17.30
N GLU A 17 -7.22 19.01 -18.00
CA GLU A 17 -6.35 20.00 -17.35
C GLU A 17 -7.25 20.90 -16.49
N MET A 18 -7.26 20.64 -15.20
CA MET A 18 -7.81 21.58 -14.24
C MET A 18 -6.70 22.57 -13.91
N VAL A 19 -6.85 23.77 -14.42
CA VAL A 19 -5.86 24.84 -14.27
C VAL A 19 -5.65 25.13 -12.78
N GLY A 20 -4.45 24.81 -12.29
CA GLY A 20 -4.04 25.08 -10.91
C GLY A 20 -4.27 23.95 -9.90
N GLU A 21 -4.76 22.77 -10.30
CA GLU A 21 -4.89 21.63 -9.40
C GLU A 21 -3.82 20.57 -9.65
N ALA A 22 -3.07 20.24 -8.61
CA ALA A 22 -2.15 19.12 -8.64
C ALA A 22 -2.90 17.81 -8.32
N LEU A 23 -2.75 16.81 -9.18
CA LEU A 23 -3.27 15.48 -8.92
C LEU A 23 -2.37 14.74 -7.93
N VAL A 24 -2.98 14.09 -6.97
CA VAL A 24 -2.30 13.26 -5.99
C VAL A 24 -2.43 11.80 -6.40
N VAL A 25 -1.32 11.06 -6.39
CA VAL A 25 -1.31 9.63 -6.69
C VAL A 25 -1.68 8.86 -5.42
N PRO A 26 -2.81 8.14 -5.41
CA PRO A 26 -3.19 7.33 -4.27
C PRO A 26 -2.30 6.08 -4.16
N ASN A 27 -1.88 5.79 -2.93
CA ASN A 27 -1.16 4.58 -2.57
C ASN A 27 -1.85 3.92 -1.38
N VAL A 28 -1.72 2.61 -1.26
CA VAL A 28 -2.01 1.87 -0.04
C VAL A 28 -0.73 1.47 0.64
N ALA A 29 -0.74 1.40 1.96
CA ALA A 29 0.34 0.82 2.74
C ALA A 29 -0.25 -0.04 3.87
N ALA A 30 0.47 -1.10 4.25
CA ALA A 30 -0.03 -2.09 5.19
C ALA A 30 0.85 -2.20 6.43
N VAL A 31 0.27 -1.93 7.59
CA VAL A 31 0.80 -2.41 8.86
C VAL A 31 0.36 -3.87 9.01
N VAL A 32 1.25 -4.79 8.65
CA VAL A 32 0.96 -6.23 8.67
C VAL A 32 1.46 -6.81 9.98
N LEU A 33 0.56 -7.24 10.83
CA LEU A 33 0.89 -7.97 12.05
C LEU A 33 0.99 -9.46 11.77
N ALA A 34 1.88 -10.15 12.45
CA ALA A 34 1.90 -11.60 12.47
C ALA A 34 0.62 -12.15 13.11
N GLU A 35 0.31 -13.43 12.91
CA GLU A 35 -0.91 -14.07 13.41
C GLU A 35 -1.07 -13.98 14.94
N ASP A 36 0.04 -14.04 15.67
CA ASP A 36 0.09 -13.88 17.13
C ASP A 36 0.11 -12.42 17.60
N ARG A 37 0.16 -11.46 16.66
CA ARG A 37 0.21 -10.01 16.86
C ARG A 37 1.41 -9.54 17.70
N THR A 38 2.49 -10.31 17.77
CA THR A 38 3.71 -9.93 18.50
C THR A 38 4.78 -9.30 17.63
N SER A 39 4.63 -9.44 16.31
CA SER A 39 5.59 -8.96 15.33
C SER A 39 4.89 -8.23 14.18
N MET A 40 5.62 -7.35 13.53
CA MET A 40 5.18 -6.58 12.36
C MET A 40 6.12 -6.84 11.18
N LEU A 41 5.57 -6.93 10.00
CA LEU A 41 6.32 -7.12 8.77
C LEU A 41 6.94 -5.79 8.33
N LEU A 42 8.26 -5.79 8.21
CA LEU A 42 9.02 -4.70 7.59
C LEU A 42 9.93 -5.27 6.50
N GLN A 43 10.25 -4.43 5.55
CA GLN A 43 11.15 -4.72 4.44
C GLN A 43 12.10 -3.54 4.21
N ARG A 44 13.05 -3.71 3.30
CA ARG A 44 13.91 -2.61 2.84
C ARG A 44 13.59 -2.27 1.39
N ARG A 45 13.54 -1.00 1.08
CA ARG A 45 13.46 -0.50 -0.28
C ARG A 45 14.65 -0.94 -1.09
N ASP A 46 14.46 -1.56 -2.28
CA ASP A 46 15.56 -2.02 -3.14
C ASP A 46 15.37 -1.63 -4.61
N LYS A 47 14.81 -0.44 -4.86
CA LYS A 47 14.73 0.12 -6.22
C LYS A 47 16.00 0.88 -6.57
N ASP A 48 16.60 0.54 -7.71
CA ASP A 48 17.79 1.23 -8.23
C ASP A 48 17.48 2.69 -8.53
N GLY A 49 18.43 3.55 -8.14
CA GLY A 49 18.35 5.00 -8.39
C GLY A 49 17.45 5.77 -7.42
N GLU A 50 16.76 5.11 -6.48
CA GLU A 50 15.97 5.81 -5.49
C GLU A 50 16.81 6.26 -4.27
N PRO A 51 16.65 7.53 -3.81
CA PRO A 51 17.42 8.07 -2.69
C PRO A 51 17.10 7.39 -1.34
N VAL A 52 15.98 6.69 -1.27
CA VAL A 52 15.51 5.96 -0.06
C VAL A 52 15.87 4.47 -0.07
N ARG A 53 16.67 4.02 -1.06
CA ARG A 53 17.13 2.63 -1.13
C ARG A 53 17.81 2.19 0.17
N GLY A 54 17.48 1.01 0.66
CA GLY A 54 17.99 0.43 1.91
C GLY A 54 17.26 0.87 3.18
N ARG A 55 16.37 1.86 3.11
CA ARG A 55 15.55 2.25 4.26
C ARG A 55 14.48 1.22 4.55
N LEU A 56 14.14 1.09 5.84
CA LEU A 56 13.02 0.27 6.27
C LEU A 56 11.71 0.92 5.86
N GLU A 57 10.79 0.10 5.39
CA GLU A 57 9.44 0.49 5.00
C GLU A 57 8.43 -0.61 5.32
N ILE A 58 7.17 -0.24 5.37
CA ILE A 58 6.05 -1.19 5.38
C ILE A 58 5.68 -1.54 3.94
N PRO A 59 5.12 -2.73 3.67
CA PRO A 59 4.63 -3.08 2.33
C PRO A 59 3.57 -2.11 1.84
N GLY A 60 3.62 -1.78 0.55
CA GLY A 60 2.63 -0.90 -0.06
C GLY A 60 3.04 -0.36 -1.41
N GLY A 61 2.07 0.13 -2.15
CA GLY A 61 2.28 0.65 -3.47
C GLY A 61 1.06 1.36 -4.04
N ARG A 62 1.01 1.50 -5.35
CA ARG A 62 -0.05 2.26 -6.03
C ARG A 62 -1.41 1.59 -5.88
N TRP A 63 -2.39 2.41 -5.52
CA TRP A 63 -3.78 1.97 -5.48
C TRP A 63 -4.40 2.07 -6.87
N ALA A 64 -4.77 0.92 -7.45
CA ALA A 64 -5.32 0.89 -8.80
C ALA A 64 -6.76 1.42 -8.85
N ALA A 65 -7.11 2.05 -9.96
CA ALA A 65 -8.45 2.57 -10.18
C ALA A 65 -9.50 1.44 -10.14
N GLY A 66 -10.55 1.63 -9.33
CA GLY A 66 -11.62 0.65 -9.16
C GLY A 66 -11.28 -0.56 -8.27
N GLU A 67 -10.06 -0.65 -7.78
CA GLU A 67 -9.64 -1.71 -6.87
C GLU A 67 -10.16 -1.42 -5.45
N PRO A 68 -10.81 -2.39 -4.78
CA PRO A 68 -11.19 -2.21 -3.38
C PRO A 68 -9.98 -2.17 -2.44
N PRO A 69 -10.04 -1.41 -1.32
CA PRO A 69 -8.90 -1.24 -0.41
C PRO A 69 -8.31 -2.54 0.12
N ASP A 70 -9.18 -3.50 0.50
CA ASP A 70 -8.77 -4.83 0.96
C ASP A 70 -8.00 -5.62 -0.10
N ARG A 71 -8.37 -5.47 -1.37
CA ARG A 71 -7.68 -6.12 -2.48
C ARG A 71 -6.34 -5.46 -2.77
N ALA A 72 -6.28 -4.13 -2.77
CA ALA A 72 -5.04 -3.39 -2.96
C ALA A 72 -4.01 -3.77 -1.89
N VAL A 73 -4.39 -3.76 -0.61
CA VAL A 73 -3.52 -4.18 0.49
C VAL A 73 -3.05 -5.62 0.33
N THR A 74 -3.98 -6.55 0.06
CA THR A 74 -3.64 -7.98 -0.10
C THR A 74 -2.67 -8.20 -1.26
N ARG A 75 -2.88 -7.51 -2.39
CA ARG A 75 -2.03 -7.61 -3.57
C ARG A 75 -0.62 -7.08 -3.29
N GLU A 76 -0.49 -5.85 -2.77
CA GLU A 76 0.82 -5.25 -2.50
C GLU A 76 1.63 -6.07 -1.47
N VAL A 77 0.99 -6.52 -0.38
CA VAL A 77 1.67 -7.39 0.61
C VAL A 77 2.18 -8.67 -0.04
N ALA A 78 1.35 -9.33 -0.88
CA ALA A 78 1.75 -10.57 -1.54
C ALA A 78 2.85 -10.34 -2.59
N GLU A 79 2.76 -9.28 -3.40
CA GLU A 79 3.72 -8.97 -4.46
C GLU A 79 5.10 -8.60 -3.91
N GLU A 80 5.13 -7.81 -2.84
CA GLU A 80 6.38 -7.32 -2.27
C GLU A 80 7.06 -8.28 -1.28
N THR A 81 6.27 -9.13 -0.60
CA THR A 81 6.79 -9.93 0.52
C THR A 81 6.46 -11.43 0.47
N GLY A 82 5.60 -11.86 -0.46
CA GLY A 82 5.11 -13.24 -0.49
C GLY A 82 4.18 -13.65 0.66
N VAL A 83 3.91 -12.75 1.62
CA VAL A 83 3.06 -13.02 2.78
C VAL A 83 1.59 -13.01 2.39
N ALA A 84 0.82 -13.99 2.88
CA ALA A 84 -0.61 -14.04 2.69
C ALA A 84 -1.35 -13.24 3.78
N VAL A 85 -2.19 -12.28 3.38
CA VAL A 85 -3.11 -11.59 4.29
C VAL A 85 -4.25 -12.55 4.66
N ILE A 86 -4.38 -12.87 5.95
CA ILE A 86 -5.40 -13.79 6.49
C ILE A 86 -6.56 -13.05 7.17
N GLU A 87 -6.29 -11.87 7.73
CA GLU A 87 -7.32 -10.95 8.20
C GLU A 87 -7.16 -9.63 7.44
N PRO A 88 -8.06 -9.31 6.50
CA PRO A 88 -7.99 -8.06 5.75
C PRO A 88 -8.31 -6.85 6.64
N PRO A 89 -8.08 -5.62 6.15
CA PRO A 89 -8.39 -4.40 6.88
C PRO A 89 -9.81 -4.38 7.43
N VAL A 90 -9.94 -3.99 8.71
CA VAL A 90 -11.23 -3.91 9.39
C VAL A 90 -12.16 -2.89 8.75
N GLY A 91 -13.47 -3.11 8.86
CA GLY A 91 -14.49 -2.21 8.32
C GLY A 91 -14.60 -2.27 6.81
N THR A 92 -14.00 -3.26 6.15
CA THR A 92 -14.18 -3.48 4.72
C THR A 92 -15.62 -3.87 4.42
N ALA A 93 -16.25 -3.11 3.56
CA ALA A 93 -17.60 -3.38 3.08
C ALA A 93 -17.75 -2.97 1.61
N ARG A 94 -18.65 -3.65 0.89
CA ARG A 94 -19.05 -3.26 -0.45
C ARG A 94 -20.48 -2.75 -0.41
N LEU A 95 -20.66 -1.52 -0.86
CA LEU A 95 -21.95 -0.86 -0.89
C LEU A 95 -22.40 -0.67 -2.33
N ARG A 96 -23.67 -0.92 -2.60
CA ARG A 96 -24.33 -0.52 -3.86
C ARG A 96 -25.17 0.73 -3.61
N LEU A 97 -24.86 1.76 -4.36
CA LEU A 97 -25.58 3.02 -4.33
C LEU A 97 -26.41 3.12 -5.62
N GLY A 98 -27.61 2.53 -5.61
CA GLY A 98 -28.46 2.41 -6.80
C GLY A 98 -27.94 1.38 -7.80
N GLU A 99 -28.44 1.45 -9.05
CA GLU A 99 -28.14 0.44 -10.09
C GLU A 99 -26.73 0.57 -10.69
N HIS A 100 -26.14 1.78 -10.68
CA HIS A 100 -24.93 2.10 -11.44
C HIS A 100 -23.71 2.47 -10.60
N ARG A 101 -23.81 2.46 -9.27
CA ARG A 101 -22.68 2.81 -8.41
C ARG A 101 -22.39 1.71 -7.38
N ALA A 102 -21.15 1.24 -7.37
CA ALA A 102 -20.61 0.41 -6.32
C ALA A 102 -19.47 1.14 -5.63
N CYS A 103 -19.44 1.08 -4.30
CA CYS A 103 -18.36 1.62 -3.49
C CYS A 103 -17.77 0.51 -2.62
N ALA A 104 -16.47 0.55 -2.43
CA ALA A 104 -15.80 -0.21 -1.39
C ALA A 104 -15.38 0.76 -0.28
N VAL A 105 -15.56 0.36 0.96
CA VAL A 105 -15.13 1.10 2.14
C VAL A 105 -14.22 0.24 2.98
N ALA A 106 -13.24 0.88 3.62
CA ALA A 106 -12.42 0.27 4.66
C ALA A 106 -12.04 1.39 5.65
N ARG A 107 -11.69 1.01 6.87
CA ARG A 107 -11.25 1.96 7.89
C ARG A 107 -9.73 2.04 7.87
N PRO A 108 -9.12 3.15 7.45
CA PRO A 108 -7.68 3.33 7.55
C PRO A 108 -7.27 3.62 9.00
N ILE A 109 -6.03 3.31 9.34
CA ILE A 109 -5.42 3.70 10.62
C ILE A 109 -4.76 5.08 10.54
N ALA A 110 -4.30 5.46 9.34
CA ALA A 110 -3.72 6.77 9.07
C ALA A 110 -3.83 7.13 7.59
N VAL A 111 -3.71 8.42 7.32
CA VAL A 111 -3.52 8.97 5.98
C VAL A 111 -2.28 9.86 6.01
N VAL A 112 -1.34 9.60 5.12
CA VAL A 112 -0.07 10.34 5.02
C VAL A 112 -0.02 11.03 3.66
N ASN A 113 0.12 12.35 3.67
CA ASN A 113 0.30 13.15 2.47
C ASN A 113 1.79 13.40 2.24
N GLY A 114 2.35 12.88 1.16
CA GLY A 114 3.71 13.17 0.72
C GLY A 114 3.77 14.56 0.08
N ILE A 115 4.29 15.54 0.83
CA ILE A 115 4.40 16.94 0.39
C ILE A 115 5.71 17.22 -0.35
N GLU A 116 6.70 16.37 -0.18
CA GLU A 116 7.99 16.39 -0.88
C GLU A 116 8.30 14.99 -1.41
N GLY A 117 8.91 14.89 -2.58
CA GLY A 117 9.26 13.61 -3.20
C GLY A 117 9.19 13.66 -4.73
N THR A 118 9.28 12.50 -5.37
CA THR A 118 9.31 12.38 -6.83
C THR A 118 7.98 12.79 -7.46
N TYR A 119 6.87 12.60 -6.74
CA TYR A 119 5.51 13.00 -7.15
C TYR A 119 4.61 13.21 -5.93
N PRO A 120 3.56 14.02 -6.04
CA PRO A 120 2.56 14.17 -4.99
C PRO A 120 1.88 12.84 -4.70
N SER A 121 1.92 12.37 -3.46
CA SER A 121 1.38 11.07 -3.09
C SER A 121 0.48 11.13 -1.85
N LEU A 122 -0.56 10.32 -1.84
CA LEU A 122 -1.42 10.12 -0.68
C LEU A 122 -1.37 8.64 -0.31
N HIS A 123 -0.80 8.34 0.84
CA HIS A 123 -0.73 6.98 1.35
C HIS A 123 -1.85 6.76 2.36
N VAL A 124 -2.68 5.76 2.11
CA VAL A 124 -3.75 5.32 3.00
C VAL A 124 -3.29 4.05 3.68
N LEU A 125 -3.06 4.13 4.99
CA LEU A 125 -2.49 3.04 5.78
C LEU A 125 -3.59 2.18 6.39
N PHE A 126 -3.43 0.86 6.26
CA PHE A 126 -4.36 -0.13 6.80
C PHE A 126 -3.62 -1.12 7.70
N GLU A 127 -4.27 -1.56 8.78
CA GLU A 127 -3.82 -2.70 9.56
C GLU A 127 -4.45 -3.98 9.02
N CYS A 128 -3.65 -5.04 8.93
CA CYS A 128 -4.09 -6.38 8.57
C CYS A 128 -3.25 -7.43 9.30
N VAL A 129 -3.66 -8.69 9.25
CA VAL A 129 -2.89 -9.82 9.77
C VAL A 129 -2.41 -10.68 8.62
N GLY A 130 -1.12 -11.01 8.64
CA GLY A 130 -0.49 -11.85 7.63
C GLY A 130 0.10 -13.13 8.20
N ARG A 131 0.28 -14.11 7.31
CA ARG A 131 0.92 -15.41 7.61
C ARG A 131 1.84 -15.81 6.47
N GLY A 132 2.95 -16.40 6.80
CA GLY A 132 3.92 -16.97 5.86
C GLY A 132 5.34 -16.54 6.15
N GLU A 133 6.27 -17.14 5.44
CA GLU A 133 7.69 -16.78 5.48
C GLU A 133 7.95 -15.67 4.47
N PRO A 134 8.38 -14.47 4.92
CA PRO A 134 8.60 -13.34 4.01
C PRO A 134 9.69 -13.64 2.98
N GLN A 135 9.46 -13.25 1.74
CA GLN A 135 10.38 -13.39 0.62
C GLN A 135 10.54 -12.04 -0.09
N PRO A 136 11.76 -11.65 -0.47
CA PRO A 136 11.97 -10.38 -1.18
C PRO A 136 11.40 -10.41 -2.60
N SER A 137 10.97 -9.27 -3.09
CA SER A 137 10.65 -9.03 -4.50
C SER A 137 11.86 -8.39 -5.18
N PRO A 138 12.65 -9.14 -5.98
CA PRO A 138 13.89 -8.64 -6.56
C PRO A 138 13.70 -7.36 -7.37
N GLY A 139 14.51 -6.33 -7.08
CA GLY A 139 14.45 -5.03 -7.74
C GLY A 139 13.36 -4.09 -7.20
N GLU A 140 12.61 -4.52 -6.20
CA GLU A 140 11.62 -3.69 -5.49
C GLU A 140 11.92 -3.65 -3.98
N THR A 141 12.07 -4.83 -3.37
CA THR A 141 12.25 -4.96 -1.92
C THR A 141 13.36 -5.96 -1.57
N ALA A 142 14.00 -5.75 -0.41
CA ALA A 142 15.01 -6.63 0.16
C ALA A 142 14.71 -6.88 1.65
N ASP A 143 15.24 -7.97 2.17
CA ASP A 143 15.24 -8.32 3.60
C ASP A 143 13.86 -8.18 4.29
N PRO A 144 12.73 -8.66 3.67
CA PRO A 144 11.45 -8.67 4.34
C PRO A 144 11.49 -9.67 5.49
N ARG A 145 11.05 -9.26 6.68
CA ARG A 145 11.01 -10.13 7.86
C ARG A 145 10.03 -9.64 8.90
N TRP A 146 9.66 -10.56 9.80
CA TRP A 146 8.89 -10.25 10.98
C TRP A 146 9.78 -9.62 12.05
N TRP A 147 9.47 -8.40 12.46
CA TRP A 147 10.14 -7.65 13.50
C TRP A 147 9.32 -7.67 14.79
N PRO A 148 9.87 -8.07 15.94
CA PRO A 148 9.18 -7.90 17.21
C PRO A 148 8.71 -6.46 17.42
N LEU A 149 7.50 -6.25 17.90
CA LEU A 149 6.92 -4.91 18.07
C LEU A 149 7.76 -4.00 18.97
N GLU A 150 8.41 -4.57 20.00
CA GLU A 150 9.35 -3.84 20.86
C GLU A 150 10.53 -3.25 20.07
N GLN A 151 11.05 -4.01 19.09
CA GLN A 151 12.13 -3.52 18.23
C GLN A 151 11.64 -2.44 17.28
N VAL A 152 10.42 -2.59 16.72
CA VAL A 152 9.83 -1.56 15.85
C VAL A 152 9.65 -0.26 16.63
N GLN A 153 9.16 -0.32 17.86
CA GLN A 153 8.99 0.86 18.70
C GLN A 153 10.33 1.58 18.93
N SER A 154 11.41 0.85 19.18
CA SER A 154 12.74 1.43 19.36
C SER A 154 13.33 2.11 18.10
N LEU A 155 12.78 1.82 16.91
CA LEU A 155 13.19 2.51 15.68
C LEU A 155 12.54 3.88 15.51
N LEU A 156 11.50 4.18 16.29
CA LEU A 156 10.73 5.42 16.22
C LEU A 156 11.16 6.45 17.28
N GLU A 157 11.96 6.03 18.25
CA GLU A 157 12.56 6.85 19.31
C GLU A 157 13.94 7.41 18.87
#